data_6644716af2807d251c121b4613724c0f
#
_entry.id   6644716af2807d251c121b4613724c0f
#
_cell.length_a   1.000
_cell.length_b   1.000
_cell.length_c   1.000
_cell.angle_alpha   90.00
_cell.angle_beta   90.00
_cell.angle_gamma   90.00
#
_symmetry.space_group_name_H-M   'P 1'
#
loop_
_entity.id
_entity.type
_entity.pdbx_description
1 polymer ?
#
loop_
_entity_poly.entity_id
_entity_poly.type
_entity_poly.pdbx_seq_one_letter_code
_entity_poly.pdbx_strand_id
1 'polypeptide(L)'
;SRGLGDVYKRQLPPLSFKWKMDVLRREVQDSVNLLDERRGILHVRRHLAASPLFKGIPNFKDTRIAMLRAETLADLNGILDHIEETFGE
;
A
#
# COMPACT_ATOMS: atom_id res chain seq x y z
N SER A 1 26.87 -5.44 12.92
CA SER A 1 25.90 -4.38 12.69
C SER A 1 24.56 -4.93 12.30
N ARG A 2 24.57 -6.05 11.58
CA ARG A 2 23.32 -6.63 11.18
C ARG A 2 22.56 -7.20 12.37
N GLY A 3 23.26 -7.86 13.26
CA GLY A 3 22.64 -8.35 14.48
C GLY A 3 22.11 -7.23 15.32
N LEU A 4 22.83 -6.12 15.33
CA LEU A 4 22.37 -4.94 16.06
C LEU A 4 21.07 -4.40 15.46
N GLY A 5 20.99 -4.39 14.13
CA GLY A 5 19.78 -3.96 13.47
C GLY A 5 18.60 -4.84 13.80
N ASP A 6 18.82 -6.15 13.87
CA ASP A 6 17.75 -7.08 14.21
C ASP A 6 17.26 -6.88 15.62
N VAL A 7 18.18 -6.69 16.56
CA VAL A 7 17.82 -6.43 17.94
C VAL A 7 17.01 -5.15 18.04
N TYR A 8 17.45 -4.13 17.32
CA TYR A 8 16.78 -2.86 17.32
C TYR A 8 15.34 -2.98 16.80
N LYS A 9 15.15 -3.76 15.73
CA LYS A 9 13.84 -3.95 15.18
C LYS A 9 12.89 -4.61 16.17
N ARG A 10 13.39 -5.58 16.92
CA ARG A 10 12.56 -6.26 17.90
C ARG A 10 12.16 -5.36 19.04
N GLN A 11 12.93 -4.33 19.30
CA GLN A 11 12.63 -3.40 20.36
C GLN A 11 11.70 -2.27 19.95
N LEU A 12 11.52 -2.11 18.64
CA LEU A 12 10.63 -1.07 18.13
C LEU A 12 9.17 -1.51 18.22
N PRO A 13 8.28 -0.57 18.45
CA PRO A 13 6.85 -0.89 18.40
C PRO A 13 6.44 -1.29 17.00
N PRO A 14 5.31 -1.99 16.84
CA PRO A 14 4.81 -2.31 15.51
C PRO A 14 4.64 -1.05 14.68
N LEU A 15 4.91 -1.18 13.38
CA LEU A 15 4.77 -0.05 12.48
C LEU A 15 3.32 0.38 12.41
N SER A 16 3.08 1.68 12.40
CA SER A 16 1.74 2.22 12.33
C SER A 16 1.13 1.94 10.96
N PHE A 17 -0.18 1.90 10.91
CA PHE A 17 -0.90 1.73 9.66
C PHE A 17 -0.55 2.85 8.69
N LYS A 18 -0.44 4.06 9.20
CA LYS A 18 -0.08 5.21 8.37
C LYS A 18 1.27 5.03 7.70
N TRP A 19 2.26 4.55 8.45
CA TRP A 19 3.58 4.31 7.90
C TRP A 19 3.52 3.31 6.75
N LYS A 20 2.74 2.26 6.94
CA LYS A 20 2.59 1.23 5.92
C LYS A 20 1.90 1.78 4.69
N MET A 21 0.90 2.63 4.88
CA MET A 21 0.22 3.29 3.76
C MET A 21 1.16 4.22 3.00
N ASP A 22 2.03 4.93 3.72
CA ASP A 22 3.01 5.80 3.08
C ASP A 22 3.96 4.99 2.20
N VAL A 23 4.37 3.82 2.65
CA VAL A 23 5.21 2.93 1.86
C VAL A 23 4.49 2.50 0.58
N LEU A 24 3.22 2.15 0.69
CA LEU A 24 2.44 1.75 -0.48
C LEU A 24 2.28 2.90 -1.47
N ARG A 25 2.04 4.10 -0.97
CA ARG A 25 1.93 5.28 -1.84
C ARG A 25 3.23 5.53 -2.58
N ARG A 26 4.36 5.33 -1.91
CA ARG A 26 5.67 5.48 -2.53
C ARG A 26 5.88 4.43 -3.62
N GLU A 27 5.47 3.20 -3.36
CA GLU A 27 5.57 2.14 -4.36
C GLU A 27 4.75 2.49 -5.60
N VAL A 28 3.56 3.04 -5.41
CA VAL A 28 2.72 3.48 -6.52
C VAL A 28 3.43 4.56 -7.33
N GLN A 29 3.95 5.57 -6.64
CA GLN A 29 4.62 6.67 -7.31
C GLN A 29 5.87 6.19 -8.05
N ASP A 30 6.64 5.32 -7.43
CA ASP A 30 7.84 4.78 -8.07
C ASP A 30 7.50 3.98 -9.32
N SER A 31 6.43 3.20 -9.27
CA SER A 31 6.00 2.42 -10.41
C SER A 31 5.58 3.31 -11.57
N VAL A 32 4.86 4.38 -11.27
CA VAL A 32 4.42 5.34 -12.27
C VAL A 32 5.62 6.07 -12.87
N ASN A 33 6.59 6.44 -12.04
CA ASN A 33 7.78 7.14 -12.50
C ASN A 33 8.66 6.24 -13.38
N LEU A 34 8.72 4.95 -13.05
CA LEU A 34 9.58 4.02 -13.75
C LEU A 34 9.01 3.62 -15.11
N LEU A 35 7.72 3.39 -15.16
CA LEU A 35 7.03 2.95 -16.38
C LEU A 35 6.35 4.16 -17.03
N ASP A 36 5.08 4.25 -16.87
CA ASP A 36 4.29 5.44 -17.16
C ASP A 36 3.03 5.27 -16.29
N GLU A 37 2.14 6.25 -16.32
CA GLU A 37 1.01 6.19 -15.42
C GLU A 37 0.18 4.93 -15.66
N ARG A 38 -0.17 4.64 -16.90
CA ARG A 38 -1.02 3.50 -17.20
C ARG A 38 -0.36 2.17 -16.85
N ARG A 39 0.87 1.97 -17.31
CA ARG A 39 1.58 0.72 -17.05
C ARG A 39 1.93 0.59 -15.58
N GLY A 40 2.33 1.68 -14.96
CA GLY A 40 2.66 1.68 -13.55
C GLY A 40 1.47 1.30 -12.69
N ILE A 41 0.31 1.86 -12.98
CA ILE A 41 -0.90 1.54 -12.24
C ILE A 41 -1.31 0.09 -12.48
N LEU A 42 -1.29 -0.36 -13.72
CA LEU A 42 -1.64 -1.74 -14.03
C LEU A 42 -0.71 -2.74 -13.34
N HIS A 43 0.56 -2.37 -13.21
CA HIS A 43 1.53 -3.23 -12.56
C HIS A 43 1.36 -3.23 -11.04
N VAL A 44 1.28 -2.05 -10.46
CA VAL A 44 1.31 -1.92 -9.00
C VAL A 44 -0.01 -2.29 -8.34
N ARG A 45 -1.15 -2.13 -9.03
CA ARG A 45 -2.44 -2.41 -8.41
C ARG A 45 -2.58 -3.87 -8.00
N ARG A 46 -2.02 -4.78 -8.77
CA ARG A 46 -2.02 -6.19 -8.43
C ARG A 46 -1.17 -6.44 -7.20
N HIS A 47 -0.04 -5.78 -7.15
CA HIS A 47 0.86 -5.89 -6.01
C HIS A 47 0.19 -5.38 -4.73
N LEU A 48 -0.48 -4.25 -4.82
CA LEU A 48 -1.19 -3.69 -3.67
C LEU A 48 -2.32 -4.60 -3.22
N ALA A 49 -3.10 -5.11 -4.16
CA ALA A 49 -4.24 -5.96 -3.82
C ALA A 49 -3.79 -7.26 -3.14
N ALA A 50 -2.60 -7.72 -3.46
CA ALA A 50 -2.04 -8.93 -2.86
C ALA A 50 -1.23 -8.65 -1.60
N SER A 51 -1.11 -7.40 -1.20
CA SER A 51 -0.28 -7.03 -0.07
C SER A 51 -0.79 -7.65 1.23
N PRO A 52 0.10 -8.25 2.03
CA PRO A 52 -0.31 -8.80 3.32
C PRO A 52 -0.74 -7.73 4.31
N LEU A 53 -0.47 -6.47 4.01
CA LEU A 53 -0.88 -5.35 4.86
C LEU A 53 -2.39 -5.33 5.08
N PHE A 54 -3.14 -5.70 4.06
CA PHE A 54 -4.60 -5.66 4.11
C PHE A 54 -5.22 -6.97 4.59
N LYS A 55 -4.40 -7.93 4.91
CA LYS A 55 -4.87 -9.22 5.37
C LYS A 55 -5.51 -9.06 6.75
N GLY A 56 -6.68 -9.62 6.91
CA GLY A 56 -7.37 -9.55 8.20
C GLY A 56 -8.26 -8.34 8.38
N ILE A 57 -8.30 -7.43 7.42
CA ILE A 57 -9.20 -6.29 7.48
C ILE A 57 -10.59 -6.76 7.03
N PRO A 58 -11.62 -6.60 7.89
CA PRO A 58 -12.96 -7.03 7.52
C PRO A 58 -13.53 -6.17 6.40
N ASN A 59 -14.31 -6.79 5.53
CA ASN A 59 -15.00 -6.11 4.44
C ASN A 59 -14.06 -5.41 3.46
N PHE A 60 -12.85 -5.93 3.33
CA PHE A 60 -11.87 -5.34 2.42
C PHE A 60 -12.06 -5.77 0.97
N LYS A 61 -12.92 -6.75 0.74
CA LYS A 61 -13.08 -7.32 -0.61
C LYS A 61 -13.46 -6.28 -1.65
N ASP A 62 -14.43 -5.43 -1.34
CA ASP A 62 -14.88 -4.41 -2.28
C ASP A 62 -13.78 -3.40 -2.58
N THR A 63 -13.03 -3.03 -1.56
CA THR A 63 -11.91 -2.11 -1.72
C THR A 63 -10.82 -2.73 -2.58
N ARG A 64 -10.55 -4.02 -2.39
CA ARG A 64 -9.57 -4.73 -3.22
C ARG A 64 -10.00 -4.75 -4.68
N ILE A 65 -11.27 -5.00 -4.94
CA ILE A 65 -11.81 -5.00 -6.29
C ILE A 65 -11.67 -3.62 -6.91
N ALA A 66 -12.00 -2.58 -6.15
CA ALA A 66 -11.85 -1.20 -6.63
C ALA A 66 -10.40 -0.92 -6.99
N MET A 67 -9.47 -1.39 -6.16
CA MET A 67 -8.05 -1.21 -6.40
C MET A 67 -7.63 -1.87 -7.71
N LEU A 68 -8.12 -3.07 -7.96
CA LEU A 68 -7.79 -3.80 -9.18
C LEU A 68 -8.41 -3.19 -10.43
N ARG A 69 -9.40 -2.31 -10.27
CA ARG A 69 -10.05 -1.61 -11.36
C ARG A 69 -9.49 -0.21 -11.60
N ALA A 70 -8.61 0.25 -10.73
CA ALA A 70 -8.01 1.57 -10.89
C ALA A 70 -7.24 1.64 -12.20
N GLU A 71 -7.38 2.73 -12.94
CA GLU A 71 -6.71 2.91 -14.21
C GLU A 71 -5.79 4.11 -14.20
N THR A 72 -5.96 5.02 -13.25
CA THR A 72 -5.16 6.22 -13.16
C THR A 72 -4.56 6.37 -11.78
N LEU A 73 -3.53 7.21 -11.69
CA LEU A 73 -2.90 7.49 -10.41
C LEU A 73 -3.91 8.13 -9.45
N ALA A 74 -4.75 9.03 -9.97
CA ALA A 74 -5.75 9.67 -9.13
C ALA A 74 -6.74 8.65 -8.55
N ASP A 75 -7.15 7.69 -9.37
CA ASP A 75 -8.06 6.64 -8.92
C ASP A 75 -7.45 5.84 -7.79
N LEU A 76 -6.21 5.41 -7.97
CA LEU A 76 -5.54 4.58 -6.98
C LEU A 76 -5.26 5.35 -5.71
N ASN A 77 -4.82 6.59 -5.83
CA ASN A 77 -4.58 7.43 -4.65
C ASN A 77 -5.87 7.68 -3.88
N GLY A 78 -6.98 7.89 -4.58
CA GLY A 78 -8.27 8.04 -3.93
C GLY A 78 -8.67 6.82 -3.12
N ILE A 79 -8.40 5.64 -3.66
CA ILE A 79 -8.68 4.41 -2.95
C ILE A 79 -7.79 4.28 -1.72
N LEU A 80 -6.51 4.61 -1.85
CA LEU A 80 -5.60 4.58 -0.71
C LEU A 80 -6.02 5.57 0.36
N ASP A 81 -6.45 6.77 -0.04
CA ASP A 81 -6.98 7.74 0.91
C ASP A 81 -8.19 7.20 1.65
N HIS A 82 -9.09 6.55 0.92
CA HIS A 82 -10.28 5.96 1.53
C HIS A 82 -9.90 4.87 2.53
N ILE A 83 -8.94 4.03 2.19
CA ILE A 83 -8.47 3.00 3.10
C ILE A 83 -7.92 3.61 4.37
N GLU A 84 -7.12 4.65 4.21
CA GLU A 84 -6.50 5.30 5.35
C GLU A 84 -7.55 5.94 6.26
N GLU A 85 -8.57 6.55 5.68
CA GLU A 85 -9.66 7.15 6.45
C GLU A 85 -10.54 6.11 7.14
N THR A 86 -10.81 5.01 6.45
CA THR A 86 -11.75 4.00 6.93
C THR A 86 -11.10 3.06 7.93
N PHE A 87 -9.90 2.60 7.63
CA PHE A 87 -9.23 1.58 8.43
C PHE A 87 -8.04 2.11 9.21
N GLY A 88 -7.64 3.34 8.96
CA GLY A 88 -6.53 3.96 9.66
C GLY A 88 -6.93 4.32 11.08
N GLU A 89 -5.92 4.46 11.91
CA GLU A 89 -6.11 4.85 13.30
C GLU A 89 -6.32 6.33 13.48
#